data_04d9201a2a8dcf6738d63ce5d3d9c87e
#
_entry.id   04d9201a2a8dcf6738d63ce5d3d9c87e
#
_cell.length_a   1.000
_cell.length_b   1.000
_cell.length_c   1.000
_cell.angle_alpha   90.00
_cell.angle_beta   90.00
_cell.angle_gamma   90.00
#
_symmetry.space_group_name_H-M   'P 1'
#
loop_
_entity.id
_entity.type
_entity.pdbx_description
1 polymer ?
#
loop_
_entity_poly.entity_id
_entity_poly.type
_entity_poly.pdbx_seq_one_letter_code
_entity_poly.pdbx_strand_id
1 'polypeptide(L)'
;MKIGVRVMLARLQRQLRCEESRWLLLSVLFCLNLSVTHAIGDVFWAVNCGGEAHTDVHGIRYQKDPAQVGIASDYGKTLMIDRVVPQDQILYQTERYHMSTFGYEIPIKEDGDYVLVLKFCEVWFTSPNKKVFDVTLNGEHTVVENLDIYNKVGRGVAHDEIIPFSVRNGKLKVNGETSKINGKVSVEFIKGEYDNPKINAMYAMKGTVEDVPSLAPFPGAHREQEEEEEEEEINESKPTKSRRPSGPKVVDPYSEDDTSTILLPVFVAVGAFFPLLFCLCKL
;
A
#
# COMPACT_ATOMS: atom_id res chain seq x y z
N MET A 1 -55.93 -22.59 36.95
CA MET A 1 -55.72 -21.35 36.19
C MET A 1 -54.39 -20.65 36.46
N LYS A 2 -53.74 -20.74 37.65
CA LYS A 2 -52.46 -20.04 37.96
C LYS A 2 -51.18 -20.68 37.31
N ILE A 3 -51.19 -21.93 36.90
CA ILE A 3 -50.02 -22.62 36.33
C ILE A 3 -49.81 -22.24 34.87
N GLY A 4 -50.89 -22.07 34.09
CA GLY A 4 -50.79 -21.70 32.65
C GLY A 4 -50.21 -20.31 32.44
N VAL A 5 -50.52 -19.35 33.30
CA VAL A 5 -50.01 -17.96 33.22
C VAL A 5 -48.51 -17.88 33.48
N ARG A 6 -47.97 -18.67 34.42
CA ARG A 6 -46.52 -18.70 34.68
C ARG A 6 -45.70 -19.29 33.56
N VAL A 7 -46.22 -20.32 32.88
CA VAL A 7 -45.55 -20.94 31.69
C VAL A 7 -45.55 -19.98 30.51
N MET A 8 -46.64 -19.25 30.32
CA MET A 8 -46.74 -18.26 29.26
C MET A 8 -45.80 -17.06 29.46
N LEU A 9 -45.70 -16.54 30.68
CA LEU A 9 -44.77 -15.51 31.07
C LEU A 9 -43.30 -15.93 30.92
N ALA A 10 -42.97 -17.14 31.27
CA ALA A 10 -41.60 -17.67 31.08
C ALA A 10 -41.21 -17.82 29.60
N ARG A 11 -42.14 -18.20 28.71
CA ARG A 11 -41.93 -18.23 27.28
C ARG A 11 -41.74 -16.83 26.70
N LEU A 12 -42.53 -15.85 27.11
CA LEU A 12 -42.38 -14.45 26.69
C LEU A 12 -41.04 -13.85 27.09
N GLN A 13 -40.62 -14.11 28.34
CA GLN A 13 -39.30 -13.65 28.84
C GLN A 13 -38.11 -14.31 28.11
N ARG A 14 -38.23 -15.58 27.64
CA ARG A 14 -37.21 -16.18 26.81
C ARG A 14 -37.15 -15.61 25.40
N GLN A 15 -38.31 -15.30 24.79
CA GLN A 15 -38.37 -14.66 23.48
C GLN A 15 -37.75 -13.26 23.52
N LEU A 16 -38.07 -12.45 24.51
CA LEU A 16 -37.50 -11.10 24.68
C LEU A 16 -36.00 -11.13 24.88
N ARG A 17 -35.46 -12.06 25.69
CA ARG A 17 -34.00 -12.24 25.83
C ARG A 17 -33.32 -12.70 24.55
N CYS A 18 -33.99 -13.50 23.73
CA CYS A 18 -33.45 -13.95 22.45
C CYS A 18 -33.39 -12.82 21.42
N GLU A 19 -34.36 -11.89 21.44
CA GLU A 19 -34.33 -10.71 20.60
C GLU A 19 -33.26 -9.70 21.02
N GLU A 20 -33.14 -9.41 22.32
CA GLU A 20 -32.06 -8.55 22.83
C GLU A 20 -30.66 -9.05 22.50
N SER A 21 -30.42 -10.37 22.62
CA SER A 21 -29.14 -10.95 22.23
C SER A 21 -28.86 -10.90 20.73
N ARG A 22 -29.90 -10.98 19.88
CA ARG A 22 -29.78 -10.79 18.42
C ARG A 22 -29.42 -9.35 18.06
N TRP A 23 -30.04 -8.36 18.71
CA TRP A 23 -29.71 -6.95 18.49
C TRP A 23 -28.30 -6.60 18.98
N LEU A 24 -27.85 -7.18 20.08
CA LEU A 24 -26.46 -7.05 20.57
C LEU A 24 -25.47 -7.69 19.59
N LEU A 25 -25.74 -8.88 19.07
CA LEU A 25 -24.89 -9.51 18.06
C LEU A 25 -24.85 -8.72 16.77
N LEU A 26 -25.98 -8.18 16.29
CA LEU A 26 -26.03 -7.35 15.10
C LEU A 26 -25.28 -6.03 15.30
N SER A 27 -25.38 -5.40 16.47
CA SER A 27 -24.63 -4.18 16.77
C SER A 27 -23.12 -4.44 16.87
N VAL A 28 -22.69 -5.55 17.43
CA VAL A 28 -21.27 -5.96 17.46
C VAL A 28 -20.78 -6.27 16.05
N LEU A 29 -21.56 -6.98 15.22
CA LEU A 29 -21.20 -7.22 13.82
C LEU A 29 -21.14 -5.91 13.02
N PHE A 30 -22.04 -4.98 13.28
CA PHE A 30 -22.04 -3.65 12.65
C PHE A 30 -20.81 -2.84 13.09
N CYS A 31 -20.45 -2.87 14.37
CA CYS A 31 -19.23 -2.22 14.87
C CYS A 31 -17.94 -2.85 14.32
N LEU A 32 -17.91 -4.18 14.09
CA LEU A 32 -16.78 -4.87 13.48
C LEU A 32 -16.61 -4.55 11.98
N ASN A 33 -17.65 -4.08 11.30
CA ASN A 33 -17.58 -3.61 9.92
C ASN A 33 -17.30 -2.11 9.76
N LEU A 34 -17.06 -1.38 10.86
CA LEU A 34 -16.46 -0.05 10.76
C LEU A 34 -15.01 -0.24 10.29
N SER A 35 -14.85 -0.33 8.99
CA SER A 35 -13.56 -0.21 8.33
C SER A 35 -12.92 1.06 8.87
N VAL A 36 -11.75 0.95 9.47
CA VAL A 36 -10.92 2.10 9.82
C VAL A 36 -10.54 2.74 8.49
N THR A 37 -11.36 3.70 8.04
CA THR A 37 -10.94 4.57 6.93
C THR A 37 -9.81 5.40 7.49
N HIS A 38 -8.59 5.08 7.12
CA HIS A 38 -7.45 5.97 7.34
C HIS A 38 -7.81 7.27 6.62
N ALA A 39 -8.01 8.32 7.39
CA ALA A 39 -8.21 9.64 6.82
C ALA A 39 -6.87 10.05 6.21
N ILE A 40 -6.87 10.36 4.93
CA ILE A 40 -5.72 10.98 4.27
C ILE A 40 -5.46 12.31 4.96
N GLY A 41 -4.18 12.67 5.12
CA GLY A 41 -3.78 13.98 5.61
C GLY A 41 -4.36 15.12 4.75
N ASP A 42 -4.32 16.34 5.23
CA ASP A 42 -4.86 17.51 4.54
C ASP A 42 -4.01 17.84 3.30
N VAL A 43 -4.45 17.38 2.12
CA VAL A 43 -3.79 17.63 0.84
C VAL A 43 -4.11 19.04 0.37
N PHE A 44 -3.13 19.91 0.32
CA PHE A 44 -3.28 21.31 -0.06
C PHE A 44 -2.74 21.64 -1.47
N TRP A 45 -1.96 20.74 -2.09
CA TRP A 45 -1.38 20.92 -3.40
C TRP A 45 -1.15 19.55 -4.07
N ALA A 46 -1.59 19.42 -5.33
CA ALA A 46 -1.39 18.19 -6.12
C ALA A 46 -1.39 18.52 -7.61
N VAL A 47 -0.50 17.87 -8.39
CA VAL A 47 -0.32 18.07 -9.83
C VAL A 47 -0.15 16.74 -10.54
N ASN A 48 -0.89 16.57 -11.65
CA ASN A 48 -0.66 15.49 -12.61
C ASN A 48 0.31 16.00 -13.69
N CYS A 49 1.60 15.67 -13.52
CA CYS A 49 2.67 16.23 -14.33
C CYS A 49 2.61 15.71 -15.78
N GLY A 50 2.62 16.64 -16.73
CA GLY A 50 2.43 16.34 -18.15
C GLY A 50 1.00 15.93 -18.52
N GLY A 51 0.05 15.91 -17.59
CA GLY A 51 -1.32 15.45 -17.77
C GLY A 51 -2.40 16.50 -17.47
N GLU A 52 -3.64 16.11 -17.72
CA GLU A 52 -4.84 16.86 -17.37
C GLU A 52 -5.22 16.67 -15.89
N ALA A 53 -6.15 17.48 -15.39
CA ALA A 53 -6.65 17.34 -14.03
C ALA A 53 -7.29 15.97 -13.79
N HIS A 54 -7.07 15.41 -12.58
CA HIS A 54 -7.59 14.10 -12.18
C HIS A 54 -7.97 14.12 -10.70
N THR A 55 -8.99 13.35 -10.34
CA THR A 55 -9.30 13.06 -8.93
C THR A 55 -9.16 11.58 -8.71
N ASP A 56 -8.28 11.17 -7.80
CA ASP A 56 -8.02 9.76 -7.53
C ASP A 56 -9.09 9.10 -6.65
N VAL A 57 -9.00 7.80 -6.46
CA VAL A 57 -9.94 7.02 -5.62
C VAL A 57 -9.92 7.44 -4.15
N HIS A 58 -8.89 8.12 -3.70
CA HIS A 58 -8.75 8.66 -2.36
C HIS A 58 -9.31 10.07 -2.22
N GLY A 59 -9.78 10.69 -3.32
CA GLY A 59 -10.34 12.02 -3.36
C GLY A 59 -9.30 13.15 -3.49
N ILE A 60 -8.03 12.83 -3.74
CA ILE A 60 -6.99 13.82 -4.01
C ILE A 60 -7.24 14.44 -5.38
N ARG A 61 -7.34 15.77 -5.42
CA ARG A 61 -7.61 16.53 -6.65
C ARG A 61 -6.30 17.04 -7.25
N TYR A 62 -5.76 16.28 -8.20
CA TYR A 62 -4.59 16.70 -8.97
C TYR A 62 -5.00 17.72 -9.99
N GLN A 63 -4.32 18.87 -9.98
CA GLN A 63 -4.49 19.90 -11.01
C GLN A 63 -3.82 19.46 -12.31
N LYS A 64 -4.28 20.03 -13.43
CA LYS A 64 -3.55 19.97 -14.69
C LYS A 64 -2.15 20.53 -14.49
N ASP A 65 -1.17 19.96 -15.17
CA ASP A 65 0.21 20.41 -15.11
C ASP A 65 0.36 21.91 -15.47
N PRO A 66 0.79 22.75 -14.53
CA PRO A 66 0.99 24.16 -14.78
C PRO A 66 2.35 24.48 -15.41
N ALA A 67 3.28 23.50 -15.50
CA ALA A 67 4.64 23.74 -15.91
C ALA A 67 4.73 24.09 -17.40
N GLN A 68 5.52 25.13 -17.69
CA GLN A 68 5.82 25.56 -19.07
C GLN A 68 7.22 25.09 -19.51
N VAL A 69 8.03 24.56 -18.60
CA VAL A 69 9.37 24.05 -18.86
C VAL A 69 9.32 22.54 -19.00
N GLY A 70 10.10 22.00 -19.94
CA GLY A 70 10.16 20.57 -20.20
C GLY A 70 9.10 20.11 -21.20
N ILE A 71 8.99 18.81 -21.36
CA ILE A 71 8.16 18.14 -22.37
C ILE A 71 7.14 17.27 -21.62
N ALA A 72 5.86 17.49 -21.92
CA ALA A 72 4.79 16.61 -21.48
C ALA A 72 4.72 15.39 -22.42
N SER A 73 4.59 14.20 -21.84
CA SER A 73 4.45 12.95 -22.58
C SER A 73 3.29 12.13 -22.00
N ASP A 74 2.56 11.48 -22.87
CA ASP A 74 1.51 10.53 -22.50
C ASP A 74 1.79 9.12 -23.05
N TYR A 75 3.05 8.84 -23.36
CA TYR A 75 3.50 7.55 -23.88
C TYR A 75 3.10 6.38 -22.96
N GLY A 76 3.09 6.58 -21.65
CA GLY A 76 2.68 5.58 -20.66
C GLY A 76 1.24 5.09 -20.82
N LYS A 77 0.35 5.80 -21.55
CA LYS A 77 -1.00 5.33 -21.87
C LYS A 77 -1.02 4.06 -22.73
N THR A 78 0.10 3.72 -23.35
CA THR A 78 0.28 2.47 -24.10
C THR A 78 0.48 1.24 -23.19
N LEU A 79 0.64 1.45 -21.89
CA LEU A 79 0.92 0.44 -20.90
C LEU A 79 -0.21 0.35 -19.85
N MET A 80 -0.43 -0.85 -19.34
CA MET A 80 -1.09 -1.01 -18.04
C MET A 80 -0.04 -0.75 -16.95
N ILE A 81 -0.46 -0.06 -15.89
CA ILE A 81 0.42 0.25 -14.77
C ILE A 81 0.07 -0.65 -13.60
N ASP A 82 1.03 -1.47 -13.19
CA ASP A 82 0.86 -2.35 -12.05
C ASP A 82 0.86 -1.59 -10.71
N ARG A 83 0.30 -2.20 -9.66
CA ARG A 83 0.17 -1.67 -8.29
C ARG A 83 -0.81 -0.51 -8.14
N VAL A 84 -1.55 -0.16 -9.18
CA VAL A 84 -2.50 0.97 -9.18
C VAL A 84 -3.84 0.52 -9.74
N VAL A 85 -4.92 0.98 -9.13
CA VAL A 85 -6.27 0.74 -9.64
C VAL A 85 -6.45 1.38 -11.04
N PRO A 86 -7.26 0.78 -11.92
CA PRO A 86 -7.40 1.25 -13.30
C PRO A 86 -7.76 2.74 -13.44
N GLN A 87 -8.56 3.29 -12.51
CA GLN A 87 -8.97 4.69 -12.51
C GLN A 87 -7.80 5.66 -12.35
N ASP A 88 -6.76 5.27 -11.61
CA ASP A 88 -5.66 6.15 -11.21
C ASP A 88 -4.37 5.91 -12.00
N GLN A 89 -4.38 4.98 -12.96
CA GLN A 89 -3.21 4.71 -13.82
C GLN A 89 -2.74 5.95 -14.56
N ILE A 90 -3.64 6.89 -14.86
CA ILE A 90 -3.29 8.14 -15.55
C ILE A 90 -2.23 8.96 -14.80
N LEU A 91 -2.17 8.87 -13.47
CA LEU A 91 -1.18 9.54 -12.62
C LEU A 91 0.24 8.98 -12.78
N TYR A 92 0.39 7.85 -13.47
CA TYR A 92 1.67 7.18 -13.76
C TYR A 92 1.89 7.00 -15.28
N GLN A 93 0.85 7.24 -16.09
CA GLN A 93 0.89 7.13 -17.55
C GLN A 93 1.28 8.44 -18.23
N THR A 94 1.00 9.59 -17.60
CA THR A 94 1.50 10.90 -18.06
C THR A 94 2.74 11.28 -17.29
N GLU A 95 3.62 12.03 -17.91
CA GLU A 95 4.88 12.48 -17.30
C GLU A 95 5.32 13.82 -17.86
N ARG A 96 6.09 14.54 -17.08
CA ARG A 96 6.92 15.65 -17.55
C ARG A 96 8.38 15.29 -17.38
N TYR A 97 9.17 15.49 -18.42
CA TYR A 97 10.63 15.34 -18.41
C TYR A 97 11.32 16.56 -19.02
N HIS A 98 12.60 16.73 -18.76
CA HIS A 98 13.38 17.80 -19.32
C HIS A 98 14.82 17.39 -19.59
N MET A 99 15.44 17.97 -20.66
CA MET A 99 16.84 17.72 -21.03
C MET A 99 17.86 18.27 -20.02
N SER A 100 17.42 19.09 -19.08
CA SER A 100 18.21 19.65 -17.98
C SER A 100 17.42 19.56 -16.67
N THR A 101 17.99 20.01 -15.57
CA THR A 101 17.30 20.15 -14.27
C THR A 101 16.04 21.01 -14.44
N PHE A 102 14.94 20.58 -13.81
CA PHE A 102 13.67 21.31 -13.78
C PHE A 102 12.96 21.03 -12.44
N GLY A 103 11.92 21.80 -12.15
CA GLY A 103 11.22 21.61 -10.87
C GLY A 103 9.87 22.32 -10.80
N TYR A 104 9.28 22.24 -9.62
CA TYR A 104 8.01 22.84 -9.26
C TYR A 104 8.12 23.57 -7.92
N GLU A 105 7.26 24.54 -7.69
CA GLU A 105 7.17 25.27 -6.43
C GLU A 105 5.91 24.86 -5.67
N ILE A 106 6.08 24.40 -4.44
CA ILE A 106 5.03 24.00 -3.53
C ILE A 106 4.73 25.19 -2.59
N PRO A 107 3.53 25.77 -2.62
CA PRO A 107 3.19 26.88 -1.76
C PRO A 107 3.03 26.40 -0.30
N ILE A 108 3.80 26.97 0.63
CA ILE A 108 3.71 26.69 2.06
C ILE A 108 3.16 27.94 2.76
N LYS A 109 1.97 27.83 3.34
CA LYS A 109 1.26 28.96 3.96
C LYS A 109 1.44 29.04 5.47
N GLU A 110 1.72 27.91 6.11
CA GLU A 110 1.72 27.77 7.56
C GLU A 110 2.89 26.93 8.03
N ASP A 111 3.26 27.08 9.29
CA ASP A 111 4.16 26.14 9.94
C ASP A 111 3.45 24.80 10.16
N GLY A 112 4.15 23.69 9.97
CA GLY A 112 3.56 22.37 10.10
C GLY A 112 4.53 21.25 9.76
N ASP A 113 4.08 20.03 9.99
CA ASP A 113 4.68 18.81 9.49
C ASP A 113 3.97 18.44 8.20
N TYR A 114 4.75 18.09 7.19
CA TYR A 114 4.32 17.90 5.83
C TYR A 114 4.90 16.62 5.26
N VAL A 115 4.19 16.06 4.27
CA VAL A 115 4.68 14.96 3.44
C VAL A 115 4.52 15.35 1.98
N LEU A 116 5.61 15.23 1.22
CA LEU A 116 5.61 15.28 -0.23
C LEU A 116 5.65 13.87 -0.77
N VAL A 117 4.71 13.53 -1.64
CA VAL A 117 4.67 12.26 -2.36
C VAL A 117 4.93 12.51 -3.83
N LEU A 118 5.97 11.85 -4.36
CA LEU A 118 6.38 11.89 -5.74
C LEU A 118 6.06 10.55 -6.41
N LYS A 119 5.25 10.57 -7.46
CA LYS A 119 4.79 9.39 -8.18
C LYS A 119 5.60 9.19 -9.45
N PHE A 120 6.18 7.98 -9.59
CA PHE A 120 7.03 7.61 -10.70
C PHE A 120 6.58 6.31 -11.37
N CYS A 121 6.82 6.20 -12.66
CA CYS A 121 6.71 4.96 -13.41
C CYS A 121 7.69 4.99 -14.58
N GLU A 122 8.52 3.97 -14.76
CA GLU A 122 9.34 3.86 -15.97
C GLU A 122 8.50 3.25 -17.10
N VAL A 123 8.29 4.01 -18.14
CA VAL A 123 7.42 3.60 -19.26
C VAL A 123 8.20 3.35 -20.56
N TRP A 124 9.42 3.84 -20.65
CA TRP A 124 10.21 3.83 -21.87
C TRP A 124 11.30 2.75 -21.87
N PHE A 125 12.21 2.78 -20.89
CA PHE A 125 13.35 1.87 -20.80
C PHE A 125 12.96 0.47 -20.34
N THR A 126 13.75 -0.52 -20.80
CA THR A 126 13.56 -1.94 -20.52
C THR A 126 14.77 -2.56 -19.80
N SER A 127 15.66 -1.72 -19.27
CA SER A 127 16.84 -2.14 -18.52
C SER A 127 17.28 -1.07 -17.52
N PRO A 128 17.92 -1.43 -16.40
CA PRO A 128 18.41 -0.48 -15.41
C PRO A 128 19.56 0.40 -15.94
N ASN A 129 19.89 1.43 -15.20
CA ASN A 129 20.97 2.37 -15.45
C ASN A 129 20.84 3.14 -16.79
N LYS A 130 19.60 3.33 -17.27
CA LYS A 130 19.33 4.15 -18.44
C LYS A 130 18.88 5.55 -18.08
N LYS A 131 18.09 5.67 -17.02
CA LYS A 131 17.57 6.93 -16.48
C LYS A 131 17.83 6.96 -14.99
N VAL A 132 18.78 7.79 -14.58
CA VAL A 132 19.17 7.95 -13.16
C VAL A 132 19.28 9.44 -12.89
N PHE A 133 18.63 9.90 -11.82
CA PHE A 133 18.62 11.32 -11.45
C PHE A 133 18.38 11.47 -9.94
N ASP A 134 18.67 12.67 -9.43
CA ASP A 134 18.43 13.02 -8.03
C ASP A 134 17.19 13.91 -7.91
N VAL A 135 16.64 13.97 -6.69
CA VAL A 135 15.61 14.94 -6.34
C VAL A 135 16.09 15.76 -5.13
N THR A 136 15.98 17.08 -5.26
CA THR A 136 16.32 18.00 -4.16
C THR A 136 15.12 18.81 -3.72
N LEU A 137 15.10 19.18 -2.45
CA LEU A 137 14.20 20.20 -1.91
C LEU A 137 14.98 21.49 -1.65
N ASN A 138 14.38 22.61 -2.08
CA ASN A 138 14.90 23.96 -1.89
C ASN A 138 16.32 24.17 -2.45
N GLY A 139 16.71 23.34 -3.44
CA GLY A 139 18.02 23.38 -4.08
C GLY A 139 19.22 22.98 -3.20
N GLU A 140 18.99 22.73 -1.92
CA GLU A 140 20.04 22.48 -0.93
C GLU A 140 20.01 21.05 -0.37
N HIS A 141 18.84 20.39 -0.34
CA HIS A 141 18.65 19.12 0.33
C HIS A 141 18.35 18.02 -0.67
N THR A 142 19.30 17.11 -0.89
CA THR A 142 19.02 15.88 -1.67
C THR A 142 18.14 14.94 -0.84
N VAL A 143 16.95 14.66 -1.35
CA VAL A 143 15.96 13.82 -0.68
C VAL A 143 15.79 12.45 -1.34
N VAL A 144 16.16 12.33 -2.62
CA VAL A 144 16.28 11.06 -3.34
C VAL A 144 17.57 11.11 -4.14
N GLU A 145 18.44 10.14 -3.91
CA GLU A 145 19.72 10.00 -4.60
C GLU A 145 19.67 8.86 -5.60
N ASN A 146 20.24 9.09 -6.79
CA ASN A 146 20.45 8.08 -7.82
C ASN A 146 19.17 7.27 -8.13
N LEU A 147 18.04 7.94 -8.30
CA LEU A 147 16.76 7.29 -8.60
C LEU A 147 16.81 6.63 -9.97
N ASP A 148 16.89 5.31 -9.98
CA ASP A 148 16.64 4.46 -11.12
C ASP A 148 15.30 3.74 -10.92
N ILE A 149 14.24 4.27 -11.52
CA ILE A 149 12.88 3.74 -11.34
C ILE A 149 12.81 2.30 -11.86
N TYR A 150 13.44 2.01 -13.00
CA TYR A 150 13.46 0.66 -13.57
C TYR A 150 14.15 -0.34 -12.62
N ASN A 151 15.28 0.05 -12.06
CA ASN A 151 16.01 -0.82 -11.13
C ASN A 151 15.22 -1.10 -9.84
N LYS A 152 14.42 -0.12 -9.38
CA LYS A 152 13.58 -0.29 -8.16
C LYS A 152 12.37 -1.19 -8.39
N VAL A 153 11.65 -1.00 -9.51
CA VAL A 153 10.33 -1.61 -9.68
C VAL A 153 10.08 -2.20 -11.07
N GLY A 154 10.95 -1.98 -12.04
CA GLY A 154 10.75 -2.41 -13.42
C GLY A 154 9.93 -1.43 -14.27
N ARG A 155 9.58 -1.87 -15.50
CA ARG A 155 8.82 -1.07 -16.45
C ARG A 155 7.32 -1.26 -16.23
N GLY A 156 6.55 -0.16 -16.25
CA GLY A 156 5.09 -0.20 -16.14
C GLY A 156 4.59 -0.46 -14.71
N VAL A 157 5.44 -0.24 -13.70
CA VAL A 157 5.10 -0.45 -12.29
C VAL A 157 5.16 0.87 -11.54
N ALA A 158 4.13 1.16 -10.76
CA ALA A 158 4.05 2.36 -9.95
C ALA A 158 5.06 2.33 -8.79
N HIS A 159 5.71 3.47 -8.57
CA HIS A 159 6.63 3.71 -7.47
C HIS A 159 6.40 5.09 -6.88
N ASP A 160 6.28 5.17 -5.56
CA ASP A 160 6.13 6.43 -4.84
C ASP A 160 7.34 6.66 -3.94
N GLU A 161 7.92 7.87 -4.01
CA GLU A 161 8.89 8.37 -3.03
C GLU A 161 8.15 9.27 -2.04
N ILE A 162 8.25 8.95 -0.76
CA ILE A 162 7.54 9.62 0.33
C ILE A 162 8.54 10.39 1.17
N ILE A 163 8.43 11.71 1.18
CA ILE A 163 9.42 12.63 1.74
C ILE A 163 8.78 13.44 2.87
N PRO A 164 8.97 13.08 4.14
CA PRO A 164 8.53 13.89 5.25
C PRO A 164 9.47 15.11 5.44
N PHE A 165 8.87 16.27 5.67
CA PHE A 165 9.58 17.48 6.00
C PHE A 165 8.77 18.34 6.95
N SER A 166 9.40 19.31 7.59
CA SER A 166 8.69 20.28 8.44
C SER A 166 9.08 21.71 8.11
N VAL A 167 8.14 22.61 8.35
CA VAL A 167 8.38 24.05 8.24
C VAL A 167 8.09 24.70 9.58
N ARG A 168 9.03 25.47 10.07
CA ARG A 168 8.92 26.23 11.33
C ARG A 168 9.61 27.60 11.16
N ASN A 169 8.88 28.68 11.41
CA ASN A 169 9.39 30.04 11.37
C ASN A 169 10.13 30.39 10.06
N GLY A 170 9.55 30.00 8.91
CA GLY A 170 10.14 30.26 7.59
C GLY A 170 11.39 29.42 7.28
N LYS A 171 11.60 28.31 7.98
CA LYS A 171 12.69 27.36 7.72
C LYS A 171 12.12 25.99 7.40
N LEU A 172 12.56 25.42 6.28
CA LEU A 172 12.40 24.02 5.91
C LEU A 172 13.37 23.19 6.75
N LYS A 173 12.92 22.07 7.28
CA LYS A 173 13.77 21.03 7.87
C LYS A 173 13.44 19.69 7.21
N VAL A 174 14.45 19.04 6.64
CA VAL A 174 14.39 17.71 6.04
C VAL A 174 15.69 16.96 6.30
N ASN A 175 15.62 15.67 6.58
CA ASN A 175 16.80 14.81 6.88
C ASN A 175 17.77 15.39 7.94
N GLY A 176 17.24 16.17 8.91
CA GLY A 176 18.04 16.79 9.95
C GLY A 176 18.66 18.14 9.58
N GLU A 177 18.68 18.52 8.31
CA GLU A 177 19.20 19.77 7.79
C GLU A 177 18.12 20.85 7.68
N THR A 178 18.53 22.12 7.60
CA THR A 178 17.59 23.24 7.54
C THR A 178 18.03 24.30 6.55
N SER A 179 17.06 24.82 5.76
CA SER A 179 17.23 25.96 4.87
C SER A 179 16.11 26.98 5.04
N LYS A 180 16.32 28.21 4.56
CA LYS A 180 15.30 29.27 4.60
C LYS A 180 14.34 29.10 3.41
N ILE A 181 13.07 29.35 3.66
CA ILE A 181 12.05 29.41 2.59
C ILE A 181 11.35 30.76 2.61
N ASN A 182 10.80 31.14 1.46
CA ASN A 182 10.00 32.35 1.30
C ASN A 182 8.57 31.99 0.88
N GLY A 183 7.84 31.28 1.78
CA GLY A 183 6.46 30.85 1.53
C GLY A 183 6.29 29.75 0.47
N LYS A 184 7.40 29.21 -0.05
CA LYS A 184 7.42 28.13 -1.04
C LYS A 184 8.58 27.19 -0.77
N VAL A 185 8.42 25.94 -1.13
CA VAL A 185 9.48 24.93 -1.20
C VAL A 185 9.62 24.51 -2.65
N SER A 186 10.82 24.63 -3.23
CA SER A 186 11.09 24.06 -4.55
C SER A 186 11.36 22.57 -4.44
N VAL A 187 10.82 21.79 -5.38
CA VAL A 187 11.21 20.41 -5.65
C VAL A 187 11.86 20.39 -7.01
N GLU A 188 13.08 19.91 -7.11
CA GLU A 188 13.89 19.93 -8.32
C GLU A 188 14.35 18.52 -8.68
N PHE A 189 14.20 18.17 -9.95
CA PHE A 189 14.65 16.93 -10.56
C PHE A 189 15.97 17.20 -11.27
N ILE A 190 17.05 16.71 -10.69
CA ILE A 190 18.42 17.07 -11.06
C ILE A 190 18.88 16.19 -12.21
N LYS A 191 19.29 16.81 -13.32
CA LYS A 191 19.86 16.11 -14.47
C LYS A 191 21.26 15.59 -14.15
N GLY A 192 21.40 14.28 -14.15
CA GLY A 192 22.67 13.56 -14.06
C GLY A 192 23.31 13.27 -15.42
N GLU A 193 24.19 12.29 -15.45
CA GLU A 193 24.89 11.84 -16.68
C GLU A 193 24.02 11.00 -17.61
N TYR A 194 22.99 10.36 -17.06
CA TYR A 194 22.08 9.47 -17.79
C TYR A 194 20.96 10.22 -18.48
N ASP A 195 19.90 9.51 -18.92
CA ASP A 195 18.75 10.12 -19.57
C ASP A 195 18.01 11.12 -18.65
N ASN A 196 17.06 11.81 -19.23
CA ASN A 196 16.37 12.96 -18.66
C ASN A 196 15.63 12.66 -17.35
N PRO A 197 15.73 13.53 -16.32
CA PRO A 197 14.87 13.44 -15.15
C PRO A 197 13.40 13.61 -15.52
N LYS A 198 12.51 12.99 -14.76
CA LYS A 198 11.07 12.99 -15.00
C LYS A 198 10.27 12.94 -13.70
N ILE A 199 8.99 13.25 -13.82
CA ILE A 199 7.98 13.08 -12.78
C ILE A 199 6.64 12.76 -13.41
N ASN A 200 5.86 11.85 -12.82
CA ASN A 200 4.53 11.50 -13.31
C ASN A 200 3.43 12.31 -12.61
N ALA A 201 3.38 12.29 -11.30
CA ALA A 201 2.49 13.13 -10.51
C ALA A 201 3.09 13.41 -9.14
N MET A 202 2.59 14.40 -8.43
CA MET A 202 3.01 14.68 -7.06
C MET A 202 1.91 15.36 -6.27
N TYR A 203 1.94 15.19 -4.94
CA TYR A 203 1.11 15.96 -4.05
C TYR A 203 1.83 16.26 -2.74
N ALA A 204 1.42 17.33 -2.08
CA ALA A 204 1.88 17.72 -0.76
C ALA A 204 0.69 17.79 0.20
N MET A 205 0.86 17.22 1.37
CA MET A 205 -0.15 17.22 2.41
C MET A 205 0.44 17.64 3.76
N LYS A 206 -0.40 18.14 4.64
CA LYS A 206 -0.10 18.37 6.05
C LYS A 206 -0.49 17.10 6.80
N GLY A 207 0.45 16.51 7.52
CA GLY A 207 0.26 15.23 8.20
C GLY A 207 1.56 14.45 8.32
N THR A 208 1.45 13.15 8.48
CA THR A 208 2.57 12.21 8.67
C THR A 208 2.63 11.16 7.57
N VAL A 209 3.67 10.36 7.56
CA VAL A 209 3.84 9.28 6.56
C VAL A 209 2.74 8.22 6.67
N GLU A 210 2.21 8.01 7.86
CA GLU A 210 1.13 7.06 8.13
C GLU A 210 -0.19 7.47 7.48
N ASP A 211 -0.34 8.76 7.14
CA ASP A 211 -1.54 9.29 6.47
C ASP A 211 -1.48 9.13 4.93
N VAL A 212 -0.36 8.62 4.39
CA VAL A 212 -0.15 8.43 2.94
C VAL A 212 -0.78 7.11 2.48
N PRO A 213 -1.67 7.11 1.47
CA PRO A 213 -2.17 5.89 0.86
C PRO A 213 -1.04 5.06 0.26
N SER A 214 -0.95 3.79 0.64
CA SER A 214 0.07 2.88 0.11
C SER A 214 -0.33 2.31 -1.25
N LEU A 215 0.68 2.09 -2.11
CA LEU A 215 0.50 1.32 -3.33
C LEU A 215 0.19 -0.15 -3.00
N ALA A 216 -0.52 -0.83 -3.89
CA ALA A 216 -0.71 -2.27 -3.75
C ALA A 216 0.66 -3.00 -3.70
N PRO A 217 0.77 -4.11 -2.95
CA PRO A 217 2.00 -4.90 -2.89
C PRO A 217 2.38 -5.41 -4.29
N PHE A 218 3.66 -5.78 -4.46
CA PHE A 218 4.11 -6.36 -5.73
C PHE A 218 3.34 -7.64 -6.04
N PRO A 219 2.99 -7.89 -7.32
CA PRO A 219 2.45 -9.17 -7.72
C PRO A 219 3.44 -10.29 -7.38
N GLY A 220 3.06 -11.19 -6.47
CA GLY A 220 3.91 -12.29 -6.00
C GLY A 220 4.52 -12.11 -4.60
N ALA A 221 4.53 -10.90 -4.03
CA ALA A 221 5.07 -10.65 -2.69
C ALA A 221 4.40 -11.50 -1.59
N HIS A 222 3.12 -11.83 -1.74
CA HIS A 222 2.44 -12.72 -0.80
C HIS A 222 2.92 -14.18 -0.90
N ARG A 223 3.32 -14.61 -2.09
CA ARG A 223 3.81 -15.99 -2.28
C ARG A 223 5.19 -16.17 -1.64
N GLU A 224 6.07 -15.18 -1.76
CA GLU A 224 7.39 -15.21 -1.13
C GLU A 224 7.29 -15.18 0.40
N GLN A 225 6.37 -14.40 0.96
CA GLN A 225 6.12 -14.37 2.41
C GLN A 225 5.50 -15.68 2.93
N GLU A 226 4.56 -16.27 2.20
CA GLU A 226 3.98 -17.57 2.54
C GLU A 226 5.02 -18.69 2.47
N GLU A 227 5.92 -18.67 1.47
CA GLU A 227 7.03 -19.63 1.35
C GLU A 227 8.08 -19.45 2.46
N GLU A 228 8.41 -18.20 2.87
CA GLU A 228 9.30 -17.92 3.99
C GLU A 228 8.69 -18.32 5.33
N GLU A 229 7.41 -18.05 5.58
CA GLU A 229 6.69 -18.46 6.80
C GLU A 229 6.58 -20.00 6.89
N GLU A 230 6.31 -20.69 5.77
CA GLU A 230 6.31 -22.16 5.73
C GLU A 230 7.71 -22.76 5.98
N GLU A 231 8.78 -22.14 5.47
CA GLU A 231 10.14 -22.59 5.73
C GLU A 231 10.58 -22.34 7.18
N GLU A 232 10.15 -21.24 7.81
CA GLU A 232 10.40 -20.96 9.23
C GLU A 232 9.64 -21.95 10.13
N GLU A 233 8.37 -22.24 9.88
CA GLU A 233 7.60 -23.24 10.64
C GLU A 233 8.19 -24.66 10.52
N ILE A 234 8.71 -25.02 9.34
CA ILE A 234 9.38 -26.32 9.12
C ILE A 234 10.70 -26.37 9.87
N ASN A 235 11.41 -25.27 10.02
CA ASN A 235 12.69 -25.22 10.76
C ASN A 235 12.50 -25.22 12.28
N GLU A 236 11.46 -24.56 12.82
CA GLU A 236 11.15 -24.59 14.24
C GLU A 236 10.62 -25.96 14.72
N SER A 237 9.98 -26.73 13.85
CA SER A 237 9.39 -28.04 14.19
C SER A 237 10.38 -29.20 14.19
N LYS A 238 11.68 -29.01 13.90
CA LYS A 238 12.68 -30.07 13.93
C LYS A 238 13.26 -30.28 15.33
N PRO A 239 12.90 -31.37 16.05
CA PRO A 239 13.54 -31.71 17.32
C PRO A 239 15.00 -32.08 17.09
N THR A 240 15.87 -31.45 17.84
CA THR A 240 17.32 -31.71 17.88
C THR A 240 17.59 -33.18 18.20
N LYS A 241 17.80 -34.03 17.20
CA LYS A 241 18.25 -35.41 17.39
C LYS A 241 19.74 -35.53 17.14
N SER A 242 20.42 -35.99 18.16
CA SER A 242 21.84 -36.35 18.25
C SER A 242 22.28 -37.22 17.05
N ARG A 243 23.41 -36.84 16.48
CA ARG A 243 24.12 -37.57 15.40
C ARG A 243 24.49 -39.00 15.81
N ARG A 244 24.02 -39.98 15.05
CA ARG A 244 24.67 -41.27 14.89
C ARG A 244 24.95 -41.48 13.40
N PRO A 245 26.13 -42.01 13.00
CA PRO A 245 26.47 -42.22 11.60
C PRO A 245 25.71 -43.43 11.06
N SER A 246 25.00 -43.26 9.92
CA SER A 246 24.35 -44.35 9.21
C SER A 246 24.93 -44.51 7.79
N GLY A 247 25.13 -45.77 7.39
CA GLY A 247 25.60 -46.19 6.08
C GLY A 247 24.58 -45.87 4.95
N PRO A 248 24.89 -46.27 3.69
CA PRO A 248 24.17 -45.80 2.50
C PRO A 248 22.71 -46.28 2.49
N LYS A 249 21.80 -45.31 2.21
CA LYS A 249 20.36 -45.57 2.07
C LYS A 249 20.06 -46.18 0.69
N VAL A 250 19.39 -47.32 0.72
CA VAL A 250 18.71 -47.90 -0.46
C VAL A 250 17.39 -47.18 -0.65
N VAL A 251 17.13 -46.66 -1.84
CA VAL A 251 15.86 -45.98 -2.22
C VAL A 251 14.79 -47.05 -2.46
N ASP A 252 13.67 -46.99 -1.74
CA ASP A 252 12.51 -47.86 -1.94
C ASP A 252 11.70 -47.34 -3.14
N PRO A 253 11.52 -48.13 -4.21
CA PRO A 253 10.79 -47.68 -5.40
C PRO A 253 9.25 -47.74 -5.27
N TYR A 254 8.69 -48.00 -4.09
CA TYR A 254 7.23 -48.15 -3.85
C TYR A 254 6.69 -47.22 -2.76
N SER A 255 7.27 -46.02 -2.53
CA SER A 255 6.63 -45.03 -1.69
C SER A 255 5.44 -44.40 -2.44
N GLU A 256 4.22 -44.88 -2.18
CA GLU A 256 3.00 -44.21 -2.63
C GLU A 256 2.80 -42.90 -1.86
N ASP A 257 2.57 -41.82 -2.63
CA ASP A 257 2.19 -40.52 -2.08
C ASP A 257 0.78 -40.60 -1.46
N ASP A 258 0.72 -40.72 -0.13
CA ASP A 258 -0.54 -40.82 0.61
C ASP A 258 -1.13 -39.40 0.84
N THR A 259 -1.83 -38.89 -0.18
CA THR A 259 -2.60 -37.63 -0.11
C THR A 259 -3.84 -37.70 0.77
N SER A 260 -4.19 -38.87 1.31
CA SER A 260 -5.38 -39.08 2.17
C SER A 260 -5.24 -38.47 3.55
N THR A 261 -4.00 -38.20 4.02
CA THR A 261 -3.75 -37.68 5.38
C THR A 261 -4.15 -36.20 5.53
N ILE A 262 -4.16 -35.42 4.43
CA ILE A 262 -4.50 -33.98 4.45
C ILE A 262 -6.02 -33.79 4.32
N LEU A 263 -6.72 -34.67 3.59
CA LEU A 263 -8.17 -34.52 3.35
C LEU A 263 -9.03 -34.92 4.56
N LEU A 264 -8.55 -35.85 5.39
CA LEU A 264 -9.31 -36.36 6.54
C LEU A 264 -9.67 -35.27 7.58
N PRO A 265 -8.76 -34.41 8.05
CA PRO A 265 -9.09 -33.35 9.01
C PRO A 265 -10.04 -32.30 8.45
N VAL A 266 -9.99 -32.02 7.14
CA VAL A 266 -10.89 -31.06 6.48
C VAL A 266 -12.33 -31.59 6.46
N PHE A 267 -12.54 -32.87 6.15
CA PHE A 267 -13.86 -33.49 6.17
C PHE A 267 -14.45 -33.58 7.59
N VAL A 268 -13.62 -33.83 8.59
CA VAL A 268 -14.05 -33.83 10.01
C VAL A 268 -14.45 -32.44 10.47
N ALA A 269 -13.69 -31.40 10.12
CA ALA A 269 -14.01 -30.02 10.46
C ALA A 269 -15.32 -29.55 9.82
N VAL A 270 -15.53 -29.83 8.53
CA VAL A 270 -16.77 -29.48 7.80
C VAL A 270 -17.95 -30.29 8.34
N GLY A 271 -17.76 -31.59 8.62
CA GLY A 271 -18.81 -32.47 9.17
C GLY A 271 -19.28 -32.07 10.58
N ALA A 272 -18.40 -31.52 11.42
CA ALA A 272 -18.73 -31.04 12.77
C ALA A 272 -19.39 -29.64 12.74
N PHE A 273 -19.08 -28.81 11.76
CA PHE A 273 -19.56 -27.43 11.68
C PHE A 273 -21.09 -27.35 11.42
N PHE A 274 -21.63 -28.21 10.57
CA PHE A 274 -23.05 -28.21 10.24
C PHE A 274 -23.95 -28.63 11.43
N PRO A 275 -23.66 -29.67 12.22
CA PRO A 275 -24.46 -30.00 13.41
C PRO A 275 -24.41 -28.92 14.49
N LEU A 276 -23.26 -28.25 14.66
CA LEU A 276 -23.12 -27.15 15.63
C LEU A 276 -23.98 -25.92 15.27
N LEU A 277 -24.04 -25.57 13.98
CA LEU A 277 -24.93 -24.53 13.47
C LEU A 277 -26.41 -24.91 13.69
N PHE A 278 -26.78 -26.17 13.47
CA PHE A 278 -28.14 -26.65 13.68
C PHE A 278 -28.57 -26.65 15.16
N CYS A 279 -27.63 -26.97 16.08
CA CYS A 279 -27.89 -26.88 17.52
C CYS A 279 -28.05 -25.44 17.98
N LEU A 280 -27.28 -24.48 17.45
CA LEU A 280 -27.40 -23.06 17.78
C LEU A 280 -28.72 -22.42 17.25
N CYS A 281 -29.29 -22.94 16.18
CA CYS A 281 -30.58 -22.48 15.64
C CYS A 281 -31.81 -23.10 16.35
N LYS A 282 -31.62 -24.13 17.19
CA LYS A 282 -32.72 -24.76 17.96
C LYS A 282 -32.77 -24.41 19.43
N LEU A 283 -31.82 -23.65 19.95
CA LEU A 283 -31.80 -23.07 21.28
C LEU A 283 -32.31 -21.64 21.26
#